data_5e33ccb1d6ffd05a2d0bb60e0b8fd717
#
_entry.id   5e33ccb1d6ffd05a2d0bb60e0b8fd717
#
_cell.length_a   1.000
_cell.length_b   1.000
_cell.length_c   1.000
_cell.angle_alpha   90.00
_cell.angle_beta   90.00
_cell.angle_gamma   90.00
#
_symmetry.space_group_name_H-M   'P 1'
#
loop_
_entity.id
_entity.type
_entity.pdbx_description
1 polymer ?
#
loop_
_entity_poly.entity_id
_entity_poly.type
_entity_poly.pdbx_seq_one_letter_code
_entity_poly.pdbx_strand_id
1 'polypeptide(L)'
;MRSLNSLNRRIDALGADAPLRRSRRIPLRRFAAAAIVAVALAAAFMTYRVATAPFVHRFHNADTVAMHVAMPDGTDVWLSPGTTLSYDDTFRIDGRNVELDGEAYFDVTHDAGQPFVVTAPAFRVRVLGTVFNVRSFSGEPVAEATLAEGSVALQHAGGRNLICLHPGQQAVYDAEAELLEVNEVPVGDLLLIRYGVVTLDNATLPEIVARIERTYGVSLRIGAQQIPGERYNFSFQKDASVEDVVELLQFVSGCRFEIIQLNR
;
A
#
# COMPACT_ATOMS: atom_id res chain seq x y z
N MET A 1 -81.76 36.13 47.89
CA MET A 1 -81.78 35.97 46.45
C MET A 1 -80.82 36.92 45.70
N ARG A 2 -80.00 37.79 46.33
CA ARG A 2 -79.10 38.76 45.64
C ARG A 2 -77.67 38.21 45.44
N SER A 3 -77.28 37.14 46.08
CA SER A 3 -75.91 36.61 46.02
C SER A 3 -75.63 35.71 44.80
N LEU A 4 -76.60 34.98 44.29
CA LEU A 4 -76.47 34.06 43.16
C LEU A 4 -76.33 34.75 41.81
N ASN A 5 -76.99 35.92 41.63
CA ASN A 5 -76.95 36.70 40.40
C ASN A 5 -75.57 37.41 40.19
N SER A 6 -74.84 37.68 41.27
CA SER A 6 -73.53 38.28 41.18
C SER A 6 -72.41 37.23 40.81
N LEU A 7 -72.64 35.98 41.21
CA LEU A 7 -71.77 34.87 40.91
C LEU A 7 -71.91 34.47 39.44
N ASN A 8 -73.14 34.33 38.93
CA ASN A 8 -73.34 34.03 37.50
C ASN A 8 -72.81 35.09 36.57
N ARG A 9 -72.94 36.38 36.92
CA ARG A 9 -72.34 37.48 36.11
C ARG A 9 -70.82 37.44 36.08
N ARG A 10 -70.14 36.91 37.11
CA ARG A 10 -68.65 36.73 37.12
C ARG A 10 -68.26 35.51 36.34
N ILE A 11 -69.08 34.47 36.29
CA ILE A 11 -68.79 33.26 35.47
C ILE A 11 -68.91 33.60 33.97
N ASP A 12 -69.97 34.36 33.59
CA ASP A 12 -70.13 34.78 32.19
C ASP A 12 -69.04 35.75 31.70
N ALA A 13 -68.49 36.61 32.59
CA ALA A 13 -67.43 37.50 32.28
C ALA A 13 -66.08 36.82 32.16
N LEU A 14 -65.85 35.68 32.76
CA LEU A 14 -64.62 34.88 32.65
C LEU A 14 -64.64 33.88 31.48
N GLY A 15 -65.78 33.66 30.84
CA GLY A 15 -65.94 32.77 29.71
C GLY A 15 -65.82 33.41 28.32
N ALA A 16 -65.78 34.78 28.25
CA ALA A 16 -66.04 35.48 27.00
C ALA A 16 -64.83 35.84 26.15
N ASP A 17 -63.54 35.70 26.65
CA ASP A 17 -62.36 36.14 25.91
C ASP A 17 -61.18 35.20 26.01
N ALA A 18 -61.38 33.90 25.81
CA ALA A 18 -60.27 33.04 25.43
C ALA A 18 -60.16 32.97 23.89
N PRO A 19 -59.17 33.60 23.26
CA PRO A 19 -59.00 33.46 21.83
C PRO A 19 -58.71 31.99 21.56
N LEU A 20 -59.63 31.30 20.86
CA LEU A 20 -59.45 29.97 20.38
C LEU A 20 -58.16 29.98 19.54
N ARG A 21 -57.05 29.50 20.12
CA ARG A 21 -55.80 29.28 19.45
C ARG A 21 -56.11 28.38 18.26
N ARG A 22 -56.34 28.97 17.08
CA ARG A 22 -56.48 28.24 15.82
C ARG A 22 -55.18 27.52 15.62
N SER A 23 -55.16 26.24 16.00
CA SER A 23 -54.11 25.29 15.66
C SER A 23 -53.99 25.34 14.14
N ARG A 24 -52.92 25.98 13.65
CA ARG A 24 -52.51 25.90 12.24
C ARG A 24 -52.22 24.44 12.00
N ARG A 25 -53.18 23.70 11.52
CA ARG A 25 -52.96 22.36 10.98
C ARG A 25 -52.06 22.55 9.78
N ILE A 26 -50.76 22.40 10.02
CA ILE A 26 -49.76 22.39 8.97
C ILE A 26 -50.19 21.22 8.06
N PRO A 27 -50.41 21.45 6.74
CA PRO A 27 -50.91 20.42 5.86
C PRO A 27 -49.88 19.31 5.72
N LEU A 28 -49.98 18.25 6.50
CA LEU A 28 -49.10 17.07 6.52
C LEU A 28 -48.83 16.55 5.09
N ARG A 29 -49.82 16.72 4.19
CA ARG A 29 -49.71 16.33 2.77
C ARG A 29 -48.61 17.06 2.02
N ARG A 30 -48.28 18.32 2.36
CA ARG A 30 -47.21 19.07 1.72
C ARG A 30 -45.84 18.58 2.18
N PHE A 31 -45.71 18.17 3.43
CA PHE A 31 -44.48 17.55 3.93
C PHE A 31 -44.30 16.14 3.44
N ALA A 32 -45.40 15.36 3.28
CA ALA A 32 -45.32 14.04 2.69
C ALA A 32 -44.83 14.10 1.22
N ALA A 33 -45.34 15.04 0.41
CA ALA A 33 -44.90 15.22 -0.97
C ALA A 33 -43.43 15.64 -1.04
N ALA A 34 -42.97 16.57 -0.18
CA ALA A 34 -41.56 16.98 -0.10
C ALA A 34 -40.64 15.82 0.35
N ALA A 35 -41.10 15.00 1.29
CA ALA A 35 -40.37 13.80 1.73
C ALA A 35 -40.21 12.76 0.61
N ILE A 36 -41.28 12.52 -0.18
CA ILE A 36 -41.22 11.59 -1.32
C ILE A 36 -40.23 12.09 -2.36
N VAL A 37 -40.26 13.38 -2.70
CA VAL A 37 -39.31 13.98 -3.65
C VAL A 37 -37.86 13.87 -3.12
N ALA A 38 -37.66 14.17 -1.83
CA ALA A 38 -36.32 14.04 -1.21
C ALA A 38 -35.79 12.59 -1.25
N VAL A 39 -36.64 11.60 -0.97
CA VAL A 39 -36.29 10.19 -1.04
C VAL A 39 -36.00 9.78 -2.50
N ALA A 40 -36.83 10.24 -3.46
CA ALA A 40 -36.59 9.96 -4.88
C ALA A 40 -35.26 10.56 -5.38
N LEU A 41 -34.96 11.80 -4.97
CA LEU A 41 -33.67 12.44 -5.32
C LEU A 41 -32.50 11.74 -4.64
N ALA A 42 -32.62 11.32 -3.38
CA ALA A 42 -31.60 10.54 -2.69
C ALA A 42 -31.38 9.17 -3.34
N ALA A 43 -32.45 8.49 -3.74
CA ALA A 43 -32.38 7.22 -4.48
C ALA A 43 -31.74 7.41 -5.86
N ALA A 44 -32.14 8.44 -6.60
CA ALA A 44 -31.55 8.77 -7.89
C ALA A 44 -30.05 9.14 -7.77
N PHE A 45 -29.68 9.90 -6.74
CA PHE A 45 -28.27 10.21 -6.44
C PHE A 45 -27.48 8.96 -6.06
N MET A 46 -28.07 8.08 -5.23
CA MET A 46 -27.43 6.83 -4.85
C MET A 46 -27.23 5.89 -6.03
N THR A 47 -28.25 5.74 -6.89
CA THR A 47 -28.14 4.93 -8.13
C THR A 47 -27.12 5.53 -9.11
N TYR A 48 -27.09 6.86 -9.27
CA TYR A 48 -26.10 7.54 -10.07
C TYR A 48 -24.68 7.28 -9.54
N ARG A 49 -24.45 7.41 -8.22
CA ARG A 49 -23.16 7.14 -7.58
C ARG A 49 -22.69 5.70 -7.77
N VAL A 50 -23.61 4.72 -7.65
CA VAL A 50 -23.29 3.30 -7.87
C VAL A 50 -23.01 3.01 -9.35
N ALA A 51 -23.81 3.59 -10.26
CA ALA A 51 -23.66 3.38 -11.70
C ALA A 51 -22.39 4.07 -12.28
N THR A 52 -21.88 5.12 -11.62
CA THR A 52 -20.68 5.86 -12.04
C THR A 52 -19.45 5.54 -11.17
N ALA A 53 -19.54 4.50 -10.31
CA ALA A 53 -18.36 4.07 -9.56
C ALA A 53 -17.29 3.56 -10.53
N PRO A 54 -16.03 4.03 -10.43
CA PRO A 54 -14.96 3.59 -11.32
C PRO A 54 -14.73 2.09 -11.16
N PHE A 55 -14.44 1.44 -12.29
CA PHE A 55 -14.06 0.03 -12.27
C PHE A 55 -12.65 -0.11 -11.72
N VAL A 56 -12.44 -1.01 -10.74
CA VAL A 56 -11.13 -1.23 -10.11
C VAL A 56 -10.47 -2.46 -10.74
N HIS A 57 -9.32 -2.26 -11.36
CA HIS A 57 -8.42 -3.32 -11.79
C HIS A 57 -7.62 -3.79 -10.58
N ARG A 58 -7.70 -5.09 -10.27
CA ARG A 58 -6.98 -5.68 -9.13
C ARG A 58 -6.14 -6.86 -9.60
N PHE A 59 -4.87 -6.85 -9.20
CA PHE A 59 -3.89 -7.90 -9.44
C PHE A 59 -3.47 -8.46 -8.09
N HIS A 60 -3.54 -9.77 -7.93
CA HIS A 60 -3.08 -10.46 -6.72
C HIS A 60 -2.11 -11.56 -7.12
N ASN A 61 -0.90 -11.49 -6.58
CA ASN A 61 0.10 -12.52 -6.82
C ASN A 61 -0.03 -13.63 -5.77
N ALA A 62 -0.67 -14.73 -6.14
CA ALA A 62 -0.79 -15.94 -5.31
C ALA A 62 0.36 -16.94 -5.53
N ASP A 63 1.24 -16.70 -6.51
CA ASP A 63 2.36 -17.56 -6.85
C ASP A 63 3.57 -17.30 -5.93
N THR A 64 4.56 -18.17 -6.02
CA THR A 64 5.82 -18.08 -5.26
C THR A 64 6.89 -17.24 -5.97
N VAL A 65 6.65 -16.87 -7.24
CA VAL A 65 7.53 -16.01 -8.05
C VAL A 65 6.91 -14.65 -8.26
N ALA A 66 7.73 -13.66 -8.63
CA ALA A 66 7.23 -12.31 -8.88
C ALA A 66 6.31 -12.27 -10.12
N MET A 67 5.16 -11.60 -9.99
CA MET A 67 4.21 -11.37 -11.08
C MET A 67 4.52 -10.02 -11.75
N HIS A 68 4.72 -10.01 -13.06
CA HIS A 68 4.88 -8.77 -13.81
C HIS A 68 3.52 -8.19 -14.25
N VAL A 69 3.34 -6.90 -14.02
CA VAL A 69 2.16 -6.13 -14.42
C VAL A 69 2.62 -4.91 -15.21
N ALA A 70 2.24 -4.82 -16.48
CA ALA A 70 2.44 -3.63 -17.31
C ALA A 70 1.27 -2.67 -17.13
N MET A 71 1.55 -1.45 -16.68
CA MET A 71 0.57 -0.40 -16.43
C MET A 71 0.21 0.37 -17.71
N PRO A 72 -0.98 1.03 -17.77
CA PRO A 72 -1.41 1.77 -18.98
C PRO A 72 -0.56 2.98 -19.35
N ASP A 73 0.30 3.47 -18.43
CA ASP A 73 1.25 4.58 -18.66
C ASP A 73 2.64 4.12 -19.13
N GLY A 74 2.83 2.80 -19.29
CA GLY A 74 4.11 2.18 -19.63
C GLY A 74 5.02 1.92 -18.42
N THR A 75 4.52 2.12 -17.20
CA THR A 75 5.18 1.70 -15.97
C THR A 75 5.16 0.19 -15.85
N ASP A 76 6.27 -0.41 -15.50
CA ASP A 76 6.39 -1.83 -15.19
C ASP A 76 6.42 -2.05 -13.67
N VAL A 77 5.64 -3.03 -13.20
CA VAL A 77 5.54 -3.38 -11.78
C VAL A 77 5.75 -4.88 -11.60
N TRP A 78 6.60 -5.27 -10.66
CA TRP A 78 6.81 -6.67 -10.25
C TRP A 78 6.30 -6.85 -8.84
N LEU A 79 5.23 -7.65 -8.71
CA LEU A 79 4.58 -7.95 -7.44
C LEU A 79 5.24 -9.17 -6.80
N SER A 80 5.75 -9.05 -5.58
CA SER A 80 6.21 -10.18 -4.77
C SER A 80 5.05 -11.11 -4.39
N PRO A 81 5.31 -12.37 -4.00
CA PRO A 81 4.28 -13.30 -3.49
C PRO A 81 3.41 -12.68 -2.41
N GLY A 82 2.09 -12.94 -2.46
CA GLY A 82 1.11 -12.44 -1.50
C GLY A 82 0.71 -10.97 -1.68
N THR A 83 1.25 -10.28 -2.69
CA THR A 83 1.01 -8.86 -2.93
C THR A 83 -0.26 -8.62 -3.72
N THR A 84 -0.99 -7.56 -3.37
CA THR A 84 -2.11 -7.03 -4.13
C THR A 84 -1.82 -5.62 -4.61
N LEU A 85 -2.01 -5.36 -5.91
CA LEU A 85 -1.95 -4.04 -6.53
C LEU A 85 -3.33 -3.73 -7.12
N SER A 86 -3.83 -2.51 -6.94
CA SER A 86 -5.06 -2.06 -7.59
C SER A 86 -4.96 -0.62 -8.07
N TYR A 87 -5.68 -0.34 -9.17
CA TYR A 87 -5.92 1.00 -9.69
C TYR A 87 -7.30 1.07 -10.36
N ASP A 88 -7.87 2.25 -10.51
CA ASP A 88 -9.15 2.44 -11.15
C ASP A 88 -9.03 2.82 -12.63
N ASP A 89 -10.15 2.82 -13.37
CA ASP A 89 -10.21 3.17 -14.79
C ASP A 89 -10.04 4.68 -15.06
N THR A 90 -9.94 5.51 -13.99
CA THR A 90 -9.57 6.93 -14.10
C THR A 90 -8.04 7.13 -14.09
N PHE A 91 -7.27 6.04 -13.98
CA PHE A 91 -5.81 6.06 -14.07
C PHE A 91 -5.35 6.79 -15.34
N ARG A 92 -4.46 7.79 -15.20
CA ARG A 92 -4.05 8.79 -16.20
C ARG A 92 -5.07 9.89 -16.54
N ILE A 93 -6.31 9.78 -16.09
CA ILE A 93 -7.31 10.86 -16.24
C ILE A 93 -7.23 11.80 -15.05
N ASP A 94 -7.37 11.25 -13.85
CA ASP A 94 -7.36 11.98 -12.58
C ASP A 94 -6.01 11.87 -11.83
N GLY A 95 -5.02 11.24 -12.45
CA GLY A 95 -3.69 11.00 -11.90
C GLY A 95 -3.22 9.57 -12.12
N ARG A 96 -1.98 9.26 -11.73
CA ARG A 96 -1.39 7.92 -11.77
C ARG A 96 -1.37 7.34 -10.36
N ASN A 97 -2.56 7.00 -9.84
CA ASN A 97 -2.72 6.51 -8.46
C ASN A 97 -2.90 5.00 -8.43
N VAL A 98 -2.14 4.34 -7.57
CA VAL A 98 -2.26 2.90 -7.31
C VAL A 98 -2.34 2.64 -5.81
N GLU A 99 -3.02 1.56 -5.44
CA GLU A 99 -3.04 1.03 -4.07
C GLU A 99 -2.21 -0.25 -4.04
N LEU A 100 -1.35 -0.38 -3.05
CA LEU A 100 -0.48 -1.53 -2.82
C LEU A 100 -0.72 -2.09 -1.42
N ASP A 101 -0.92 -3.41 -1.32
CA ASP A 101 -0.85 -4.15 -0.08
C ASP A 101 0.12 -5.32 -0.30
N GLY A 102 1.32 -5.19 0.23
CA GLY A 102 2.40 -6.14 -0.02
C GLY A 102 3.73 -5.51 -0.39
N GLU A 103 4.48 -6.20 -1.23
CA GLU A 103 5.78 -5.76 -1.71
C GLU A 103 5.85 -5.75 -3.23
N ALA A 104 6.28 -4.61 -3.80
CA ALA A 104 6.42 -4.45 -5.24
C ALA A 104 7.62 -3.58 -5.62
N TYR A 105 8.27 -3.99 -6.71
CA TYR A 105 9.25 -3.20 -7.41
C TYR A 105 8.59 -2.43 -8.56
N PHE A 106 8.88 -1.15 -8.66
CA PHE A 106 8.32 -0.23 -9.64
C PHE A 106 9.43 0.33 -10.53
N ASP A 107 9.22 0.27 -11.83
CA ASP A 107 9.99 1.00 -12.83
C ASP A 107 9.03 1.99 -13.51
N VAL A 108 8.94 3.18 -12.93
CA VAL A 108 7.91 4.16 -13.28
C VAL A 108 8.35 5.01 -14.45
N THR A 109 7.53 5.01 -15.52
CA THR A 109 7.70 5.89 -16.67
C THR A 109 7.71 7.35 -16.25
N HIS A 110 8.71 8.11 -16.72
CA HIS A 110 8.87 9.52 -16.36
C HIS A 110 7.75 10.38 -16.94
N ASP A 111 7.05 11.09 -16.06
CA ASP A 111 6.08 12.14 -16.40
C ASP A 111 6.04 13.22 -15.31
N ALA A 112 6.68 14.36 -15.58
CA ALA A 112 6.73 15.49 -14.65
C ALA A 112 5.38 16.19 -14.47
N GLY A 113 4.44 16.04 -15.42
CA GLY A 113 3.11 16.65 -15.38
C GLY A 113 2.10 15.87 -14.55
N GLN A 114 2.30 14.53 -14.42
CA GLN A 114 1.43 13.65 -13.66
C GLN A 114 2.25 12.75 -12.73
N PRO A 115 2.39 13.10 -11.45
CA PRO A 115 3.06 12.26 -10.47
C PRO A 115 2.41 10.87 -10.36
N PHE A 116 3.24 9.84 -10.20
CA PHE A 116 2.80 8.49 -9.85
C PHE A 116 2.75 8.37 -8.33
N VAL A 117 1.63 7.89 -7.79
CA VAL A 117 1.40 7.79 -6.35
C VAL A 117 1.05 6.37 -5.97
N VAL A 118 1.88 5.75 -5.13
CA VAL A 118 1.59 4.47 -4.48
C VAL A 118 1.03 4.76 -3.10
N THR A 119 -0.21 4.35 -2.85
CA THR A 119 -0.81 4.38 -1.52
C THR A 119 -0.67 2.99 -0.90
N ALA A 120 0.09 2.89 0.17
CA ALA A 120 0.31 1.67 0.92
C ALA A 120 -0.29 1.81 2.33
N PRO A 121 -0.48 0.71 3.10
CA PRO A 121 -1.09 0.74 4.42
C PRO A 121 -0.42 1.74 5.39
N ALA A 122 0.91 1.81 5.41
CA ALA A 122 1.64 2.64 6.36
C ALA A 122 1.94 4.06 5.85
N PHE A 123 2.13 4.24 4.53
CA PHE A 123 2.55 5.52 3.96
C PHE A 123 2.14 5.66 2.48
N ARG A 124 2.43 6.84 1.92
CA ARG A 124 2.33 7.11 0.49
C ARG A 124 3.69 7.40 -0.10
N VAL A 125 3.91 6.91 -1.32
CA VAL A 125 5.10 7.20 -2.13
C VAL A 125 4.68 8.00 -3.34
N ARG A 126 5.34 9.14 -3.57
CA ARG A 126 5.11 10.01 -4.73
C ARG A 126 6.38 10.15 -5.54
N VAL A 127 6.29 9.87 -6.84
CA VAL A 127 7.41 9.92 -7.77
C VAL A 127 7.01 10.55 -9.10
N LEU A 128 8.00 10.95 -9.92
CA LEU A 128 7.78 11.48 -11.27
C LEU A 128 8.25 10.52 -12.37
N GLY A 129 9.21 9.65 -12.07
CA GLY A 129 9.83 8.68 -12.96
C GLY A 129 11.04 8.13 -12.23
N THR A 130 10.92 6.94 -11.67
CA THR A 130 11.77 6.49 -10.57
C THR A 130 11.74 4.97 -10.51
N VAL A 131 12.88 4.38 -10.21
CA VAL A 131 13.01 2.94 -9.94
C VAL A 131 13.14 2.74 -8.44
N PHE A 132 12.17 2.04 -7.84
CA PHE A 132 12.10 1.88 -6.39
C PHE A 132 11.34 0.61 -5.98
N ASN A 133 11.53 0.20 -4.73
CA ASN A 133 10.76 -0.86 -4.09
C ASN A 133 9.94 -0.30 -2.94
N VAL A 134 8.74 -0.85 -2.73
CA VAL A 134 7.89 -0.60 -1.57
C VAL A 134 7.49 -1.93 -0.96
N ARG A 135 7.66 -2.07 0.35
CA ARG A 135 7.17 -3.17 1.16
C ARG A 135 6.30 -2.61 2.28
N SER A 136 5.01 -2.91 2.24
CA SER A 136 4.05 -2.51 3.27
C SER A 136 2.83 -3.43 3.22
N PHE A 137 2.74 -4.35 4.17
CA PHE A 137 1.63 -5.29 4.31
C PHE A 137 0.63 -4.80 5.35
N SER A 138 -0.67 -5.01 5.06
CA SER A 138 -1.71 -4.79 6.04
C SER A 138 -1.51 -5.68 7.26
N GLY A 139 -1.46 -5.06 8.46
CA GLY A 139 -1.24 -5.76 9.72
C GLY A 139 0.24 -5.90 10.14
N GLU A 140 1.19 -5.47 9.30
CA GLU A 140 2.59 -5.30 9.72
C GLU A 140 2.83 -3.85 10.14
N PRO A 141 3.46 -3.60 11.32
CA PRO A 141 3.73 -2.24 11.77
C PRO A 141 4.85 -1.56 10.98
N VAL A 142 5.79 -2.35 10.46
CA VAL A 142 6.97 -1.84 9.76
C VAL A 142 6.76 -1.89 8.25
N ALA A 143 7.04 -0.78 7.59
CA ALA A 143 7.01 -0.65 6.15
C ALA A 143 8.30 -0.02 5.63
N GLU A 144 8.68 -0.36 4.41
CA GLU A 144 9.96 0.01 3.81
C GLU A 144 9.77 0.60 2.42
N ALA A 145 10.58 1.60 2.10
CA ALA A 145 10.71 2.13 0.74
C ALA A 145 12.19 2.27 0.40
N THR A 146 12.64 1.65 -0.69
CA THR A 146 14.03 1.67 -1.14
C THR A 146 14.14 2.28 -2.52
N LEU A 147 15.04 3.23 -2.70
CA LEU A 147 15.23 3.94 -3.94
C LEU A 147 16.47 3.45 -4.70
N ALA A 148 16.25 3.00 -5.94
CA ALA A 148 17.35 2.63 -6.86
C ALA A 148 17.76 3.80 -7.75
N GLU A 149 16.80 4.48 -8.40
CA GLU A 149 17.07 5.54 -9.36
C GLU A 149 15.99 6.62 -9.30
N GLY A 150 16.37 7.88 -9.44
CA GLY A 150 15.46 9.03 -9.44
C GLY A 150 15.29 9.67 -8.06
N SER A 151 14.05 9.94 -7.65
CA SER A 151 13.71 10.55 -6.36
C SER A 151 12.36 10.07 -5.85
N VAL A 152 12.28 9.76 -4.57
CA VAL A 152 11.05 9.34 -3.87
C VAL A 152 10.69 10.37 -2.81
N ALA A 153 9.49 10.92 -2.88
CA ALA A 153 8.89 11.65 -1.77
C ALA A 153 8.00 10.69 -0.96
N LEU A 154 8.45 10.35 0.23
CA LEU A 154 7.67 9.56 1.19
C LEU A 154 6.75 10.48 1.98
N GLN A 155 5.49 10.10 2.10
CA GLN A 155 4.44 10.89 2.78
C GLN A 155 3.68 10.01 3.77
N HIS A 156 3.29 10.59 4.89
CA HIS A 156 2.30 9.98 5.78
C HIS A 156 0.97 9.78 5.06
N ALA A 157 0.14 8.84 5.48
CA ALA A 157 -1.19 8.59 4.91
C ALA A 157 -2.05 9.87 4.77
N GLY A 158 -1.89 10.85 5.67
CA GLY A 158 -2.52 12.17 5.62
C GLY A 158 -1.90 13.18 4.64
N GLY A 159 -0.89 12.80 3.82
CA GLY A 159 -0.27 13.65 2.80
C GLY A 159 0.86 14.57 3.31
N ARG A 160 1.20 14.52 4.60
CA ARG A 160 2.35 15.24 5.14
C ARG A 160 3.65 14.59 4.67
N ASN A 161 4.57 15.36 4.12
CA ASN A 161 5.89 14.85 3.73
C ASN A 161 6.65 14.36 4.97
N LEU A 162 7.20 13.15 4.87
CA LEU A 162 8.08 12.56 5.86
C LEU A 162 9.53 12.82 5.44
N ILE A 163 9.94 12.37 4.25
CA ILE A 163 11.29 12.52 3.72
C ILE A 163 11.32 12.44 2.19
N CYS A 164 12.40 12.93 1.59
CA CYS A 164 12.80 12.61 0.22
C CYS A 164 14.01 11.70 0.24
N LEU A 165 13.92 10.55 -0.44
CA LEU A 165 15.03 9.60 -0.58
C LEU A 165 15.87 9.93 -1.80
N HIS A 166 17.17 9.61 -1.70
CA HIS A 166 18.15 9.60 -2.77
C HIS A 166 18.52 8.17 -3.17
N PRO A 167 19.04 7.93 -4.37
CA PRO A 167 19.47 6.60 -4.80
C PRO A 167 20.41 5.93 -3.80
N GLY A 168 20.17 4.64 -3.51
CA GLY A 168 20.88 3.87 -2.49
C GLY A 168 20.36 4.01 -1.08
N GLN A 169 19.27 4.78 -0.86
CA GLN A 169 18.65 4.91 0.46
C GLN A 169 17.41 4.05 0.61
N GLN A 170 17.23 3.55 1.83
CA GLN A 170 16.02 2.85 2.30
C GLN A 170 15.45 3.61 3.50
N ALA A 171 14.15 3.95 3.43
CA ALA A 171 13.38 4.38 4.58
C ALA A 171 12.69 3.17 5.21
N VAL A 172 12.83 3.01 6.50
CA VAL A 172 12.11 2.04 7.34
C VAL A 172 11.19 2.85 8.25
N TYR A 173 9.90 2.66 8.11
CA TYR A 173 8.87 3.39 8.86
C TYR A 173 8.07 2.43 9.74
N ASP A 174 8.13 2.66 11.05
CA ASP A 174 7.26 2.02 12.03
C ASP A 174 6.02 2.88 12.22
N ALA A 175 4.87 2.37 11.77
CA ALA A 175 3.61 3.10 11.80
C ALA A 175 2.99 3.19 13.21
N GLU A 176 3.32 2.27 14.12
CA GLU A 176 2.85 2.29 15.51
C GLU A 176 3.67 3.26 16.37
N ALA A 177 4.99 3.24 16.19
CA ALA A 177 5.91 4.14 16.90
C ALA A 177 6.03 5.53 16.25
N GLU A 178 5.49 5.72 15.03
CA GLU A 178 5.71 6.90 14.16
C GLU A 178 7.21 7.22 13.97
N LEU A 179 8.05 6.19 13.96
CA LEU A 179 9.49 6.30 13.83
C LEU A 179 9.92 6.06 12.38
N LEU A 180 10.75 6.97 11.86
CA LEU A 180 11.33 6.86 10.53
C LEU A 180 12.85 6.79 10.65
N GLU A 181 13.43 5.72 10.12
CA GLU A 181 14.87 5.54 9.98
C GLU A 181 15.25 5.53 8.49
N VAL A 182 16.43 6.06 8.16
CA VAL A 182 16.98 6.04 6.81
C VAL A 182 18.35 5.40 6.84
N ASN A 183 18.48 4.34 6.03
CA ASN A 183 19.71 3.56 5.92
C ASN A 183 20.25 3.61 4.50
N GLU A 184 21.54 3.46 4.32
CA GLU A 184 22.14 3.21 3.02
C GLU A 184 22.17 1.71 2.73
N VAL A 185 21.70 1.32 1.54
CA VAL A 185 21.57 -0.09 1.15
C VAL A 185 22.12 -0.33 -0.25
N PRO A 186 22.71 -1.51 -0.49
CA PRO A 186 23.12 -1.90 -1.83
C PRO A 186 21.92 -2.02 -2.76
N VAL A 187 21.93 -1.28 -3.87
CA VAL A 187 20.84 -1.27 -4.86
C VAL A 187 20.67 -2.63 -5.55
N GLY A 188 21.73 -3.46 -5.57
CA GLY A 188 21.70 -4.81 -6.14
C GLY A 188 20.61 -5.72 -5.54
N ASP A 189 20.22 -5.51 -4.29
CA ASP A 189 19.16 -6.29 -3.65
C ASP A 189 17.76 -6.05 -4.27
N LEU A 190 17.55 -4.92 -4.93
CA LEU A 190 16.29 -4.62 -5.62
C LEU A 190 16.10 -5.46 -6.90
N LEU A 191 17.20 -5.91 -7.52
CA LEU A 191 17.15 -6.79 -8.69
C LEU A 191 16.54 -8.17 -8.35
N LEU A 192 16.61 -8.57 -7.07
CA LEU A 192 15.98 -9.81 -6.60
C LEU A 192 14.47 -9.81 -6.85
N ILE A 193 13.80 -8.68 -6.63
CA ILE A 193 12.34 -8.60 -6.81
C ILE A 193 11.99 -8.54 -8.28
N ARG A 194 12.74 -7.76 -9.07
CA ARG A 194 12.49 -7.58 -10.51
C ARG A 194 12.71 -8.88 -11.31
N TYR A 195 13.80 -9.60 -11.03
CA TYR A 195 14.26 -10.71 -11.88
C TYR A 195 14.29 -12.05 -11.14
N GLY A 196 13.98 -12.07 -9.85
CA GLY A 196 14.20 -13.26 -9.01
C GLY A 196 15.68 -13.62 -8.86
N VAL A 197 16.60 -12.70 -9.19
CA VAL A 197 18.05 -12.93 -9.21
C VAL A 197 18.71 -12.28 -8.01
N VAL A 198 19.37 -13.07 -7.19
CA VAL A 198 20.25 -12.59 -6.13
C VAL A 198 21.58 -12.24 -6.75
N THR A 199 22.00 -10.97 -6.68
CA THR A 199 23.30 -10.51 -7.18
C THR A 199 24.16 -9.99 -6.03
N LEU A 200 25.41 -10.42 -5.98
CA LEU A 200 26.42 -9.96 -5.06
C LEU A 200 27.62 -9.47 -5.88
N ASP A 201 27.88 -8.18 -5.83
CA ASP A 201 28.99 -7.56 -6.53
C ASP A 201 30.17 -7.38 -5.60
N ASN A 202 31.37 -7.75 -6.09
CA ASN A 202 32.63 -7.58 -5.36
C ASN A 202 32.57 -8.15 -3.92
N ALA A 203 31.86 -9.28 -3.74
CA ALA A 203 31.64 -9.92 -2.45
C ALA A 203 32.73 -10.95 -2.12
N THR A 204 33.03 -11.11 -0.85
CA THR A 204 33.88 -12.18 -0.32
C THR A 204 33.11 -13.51 -0.27
N LEU A 205 33.84 -14.61 -0.28
CA LEU A 205 33.22 -15.94 -0.21
C LEU A 205 32.31 -16.13 1.06
N PRO A 206 32.71 -15.66 2.26
CA PRO A 206 31.83 -15.70 3.43
C PRO A 206 30.53 -14.90 3.28
N GLU A 207 30.55 -13.74 2.61
CA GLU A 207 29.38 -12.93 2.34
C GLU A 207 28.41 -13.65 1.39
N ILE A 208 28.95 -14.31 0.35
CA ILE A 208 28.14 -15.11 -0.58
C ILE A 208 27.51 -16.31 0.15
N VAL A 209 28.27 -17.03 0.96
CA VAL A 209 27.78 -18.15 1.78
C VAL A 209 26.65 -17.69 2.69
N ALA A 210 26.85 -16.61 3.44
CA ALA A 210 25.84 -16.06 4.35
C ALA A 210 24.54 -15.66 3.61
N ARG A 211 24.65 -15.17 2.37
CA ARG A 211 23.51 -14.82 1.54
C ARG A 211 22.74 -16.06 1.08
N ILE A 212 23.42 -17.11 0.63
CA ILE A 212 22.80 -18.40 0.25
C ILE A 212 22.10 -19.02 1.47
N GLU A 213 22.78 -19.10 2.61
CA GLU A 213 22.21 -19.63 3.86
C GLU A 213 20.91 -18.92 4.24
N ARG A 214 20.90 -17.58 4.16
CA ARG A 214 19.71 -16.76 4.45
C ARG A 214 18.59 -16.98 3.44
N THR A 215 18.93 -17.11 2.14
CA THR A 215 17.94 -17.25 1.07
C THR A 215 17.22 -18.60 1.12
N TYR A 216 17.96 -19.68 1.42
CA TYR A 216 17.43 -21.05 1.41
C TYR A 216 17.13 -21.61 2.81
N GLY A 217 17.51 -20.93 3.88
CA GLY A 217 17.29 -21.44 5.24
C GLY A 217 18.13 -22.69 5.57
N VAL A 218 19.31 -22.80 4.98
CA VAL A 218 20.27 -23.90 5.17
C VAL A 218 21.52 -23.39 5.87
N SER A 219 22.41 -24.31 6.30
CA SER A 219 23.78 -23.97 6.69
C SER A 219 24.77 -24.65 5.75
N LEU A 220 25.81 -23.91 5.37
CA LEU A 220 26.86 -24.38 4.46
C LEU A 220 28.17 -24.53 5.23
N ARG A 221 28.72 -25.76 5.25
CA ARG A 221 30.05 -26.01 5.81
C ARG A 221 31.08 -26.00 4.70
N ILE A 222 32.11 -25.14 4.86
CA ILE A 222 33.26 -25.11 3.96
C ILE A 222 34.18 -26.27 4.32
N GLY A 223 34.59 -27.06 3.33
CA GLY A 223 35.59 -28.10 3.53
C GLY A 223 36.93 -27.54 4.02
N ALA A 224 37.83 -28.41 4.50
CA ALA A 224 39.09 -28.03 5.13
C ALA A 224 40.11 -27.34 4.19
N GLN A 225 39.67 -26.50 3.29
CA GLN A 225 40.47 -25.70 2.37
C GLN A 225 40.64 -24.28 2.90
N GLN A 226 41.75 -23.65 2.53
CA GLN A 226 42.00 -22.25 2.84
C GLN A 226 40.96 -21.40 2.07
N ILE A 227 40.20 -20.54 2.77
CA ILE A 227 39.21 -19.66 2.16
C ILE A 227 39.98 -18.63 1.31
N PRO A 228 39.71 -18.54 0.00
CA PRO A 228 40.35 -17.55 -0.87
C PRO A 228 40.02 -16.13 -0.38
N GLY A 229 41.00 -15.26 -0.34
CA GLY A 229 40.81 -13.82 -0.05
C GLY A 229 40.31 -13.02 -1.25
N GLU A 230 39.90 -13.71 -2.31
CA GLU A 230 39.39 -13.10 -3.53
C GLU A 230 37.98 -12.58 -3.36
N ARG A 231 37.59 -11.64 -4.22
CA ARG A 231 36.25 -11.11 -4.31
C ARG A 231 35.59 -11.54 -5.61
N TYR A 232 34.32 -11.84 -5.55
CA TYR A 232 33.55 -12.44 -6.64
C TYR A 232 32.35 -11.58 -6.98
N ASN A 233 31.97 -11.58 -8.26
CA ASN A 233 30.63 -11.20 -8.70
C ASN A 233 29.85 -12.49 -8.86
N PHE A 234 28.85 -12.69 -8.02
CA PHE A 234 28.09 -13.93 -7.96
C PHE A 234 26.59 -13.65 -8.05
N SER A 235 25.90 -14.34 -8.97
CA SER A 235 24.47 -14.19 -9.14
C SER A 235 23.81 -15.55 -9.29
N PHE A 236 22.62 -15.69 -8.71
CA PHE A 236 21.83 -16.92 -8.81
C PHE A 236 20.32 -16.62 -8.79
N GLN A 237 19.51 -17.48 -9.40
CA GLN A 237 18.06 -17.41 -9.37
C GLN A 237 17.57 -17.89 -7.99
N LYS A 238 16.62 -17.17 -7.38
CA LYS A 238 16.04 -17.49 -6.06
C LYS A 238 15.26 -18.81 -6.09
N ASP A 239 14.68 -19.14 -7.24
CA ASP A 239 13.92 -20.37 -7.51
C ASP A 239 14.80 -21.57 -7.96
N ALA A 240 16.11 -21.35 -8.19
CA ALA A 240 17.04 -22.44 -8.41
C ALA A 240 17.14 -23.33 -7.17
N SER A 241 17.49 -24.61 -7.35
CA SER A 241 17.75 -25.49 -6.21
C SER A 241 18.99 -25.03 -5.44
N VAL A 242 19.01 -25.22 -4.12
CA VAL A 242 20.20 -24.87 -3.33
C VAL A 242 21.43 -25.69 -3.77
N GLU A 243 21.21 -26.91 -4.24
CA GLU A 243 22.23 -27.81 -4.77
C GLU A 243 22.91 -27.20 -6.01
N ASP A 244 22.11 -26.70 -6.98
CA ASP A 244 22.63 -26.06 -8.21
C ASP A 244 23.42 -24.78 -7.88
N VAL A 245 22.93 -23.97 -6.95
CA VAL A 245 23.61 -22.74 -6.52
C VAL A 245 24.91 -23.03 -5.80
N VAL A 246 24.93 -24.07 -4.96
CA VAL A 246 26.16 -24.51 -4.27
C VAL A 246 27.15 -25.12 -5.25
N GLU A 247 26.69 -25.88 -6.25
CA GLU A 247 27.55 -26.41 -7.32
C GLU A 247 28.20 -25.25 -8.11
N LEU A 248 27.43 -24.23 -8.49
CA LEU A 248 27.94 -23.03 -9.14
C LEU A 248 28.97 -22.30 -8.25
N LEU A 249 28.70 -22.17 -6.95
CA LEU A 249 29.64 -21.55 -6.00
C LEU A 249 30.93 -22.36 -5.88
N GLN A 250 30.83 -23.70 -5.86
CA GLN A 250 32.00 -24.59 -5.84
C GLN A 250 32.86 -24.42 -7.12
N PHE A 251 32.18 -24.31 -8.27
CA PHE A 251 32.86 -24.09 -9.54
C PHE A 251 33.63 -22.76 -9.59
N VAL A 252 32.98 -21.67 -9.14
CA VAL A 252 33.56 -20.31 -9.18
C VAL A 252 34.67 -20.13 -8.14
N SER A 253 34.48 -20.65 -6.91
CA SER A 253 35.42 -20.46 -5.80
C SER A 253 36.52 -21.52 -5.70
N GLY A 254 36.34 -22.68 -6.37
CA GLY A 254 37.20 -23.86 -6.21
C GLY A 254 37.10 -24.52 -4.83
N CYS A 255 36.21 -24.04 -3.95
CA CYS A 255 36.00 -24.59 -2.62
C CYS A 255 34.92 -25.65 -2.63
N ARG A 256 35.00 -26.65 -1.72
CA ARG A 256 33.91 -27.63 -1.51
C ARG A 256 33.02 -27.20 -0.39
N PHE A 257 31.71 -27.34 -0.59
CA PHE A 257 30.68 -27.04 0.41
C PHE A 257 29.83 -28.29 0.69
N GLU A 258 29.42 -28.43 1.93
CA GLU A 258 28.46 -29.42 2.39
C GLU A 258 27.20 -28.70 2.86
N ILE A 259 26.04 -29.07 2.33
CA ILE A 259 24.75 -28.51 2.72
C ILE A 259 24.26 -29.22 3.97
N ILE A 260 24.07 -28.49 5.05
CA ILE A 260 23.49 -28.96 6.32
C ILE A 260 22.05 -28.40 6.39
N GLN A 261 21.06 -29.28 6.24
CA GLN A 261 19.67 -28.89 6.44
C GLN A 261 19.43 -28.62 7.92
N LEU A 262 18.96 -27.41 8.25
CA LEU A 262 18.49 -27.11 9.61
C LEU A 262 17.14 -27.81 9.79
N ASN A 263 17.14 -28.95 10.48
CA ASN A 263 15.90 -29.59 10.94
C ASN A 263 15.15 -28.56 11.82
N ARG A 264 14.04 -28.06 11.33
CA ARG A 264 13.05 -27.29 12.10
C ARG A 264 12.07 -28.24 12.78
#